data_7158d39608e9c54c3c952948f099dfa1
#
_entry.id   7158d39608e9c54c3c952948f099dfa1
#
_cell.length_a   1.000
_cell.length_b   1.000
_cell.length_c   1.000
_cell.angle_alpha   90.00
_cell.angle_beta   90.00
_cell.angle_gamma   90.00
#
_symmetry.space_group_name_H-M   'P 1'
#
loop_
_entity.id
_entity.type
_entity.pdbx_description
1 polymer ?
#
loop_
_entity_poly.entity_id
_entity_poly.type
_entity_poly.pdbx_seq_one_letter_code
_entity_poly.pdbx_strand_id
1 'polypeptide(L)'
;MVAPDPDQSAALDEVRLASQRAADTLTTECPQAVPAEPSAQLEAVEQAIDAARGAFAAVQPALQGFYAKLDDEQKARLLRDMGTREPQEQTPRRERRRDYAGDYRSRRGAEGERSRAAPTWGMICEHLTVALRGWPIREVEQSVRLSETQRIAFFELVTTSLKTADTLASNCPAETALTPVRRLDDLRKRLAAVREATVAIRPTLLRFLGALDQQQKVRFAGLS
;
A
#
# COMPACT_ATOMS: atom_id res chain seq x y z
N MET A 1 -5.15 33.97 7.11
CA MET A 1 -5.32 33.22 5.85
C MET A 1 -5.19 34.24 4.72
N VAL A 2 -4.25 34.08 3.80
CA VAL A 2 -4.26 34.88 2.55
C VAL A 2 -5.32 34.21 1.67
N ALA A 3 -6.34 34.96 1.30
CA ALA A 3 -7.36 34.48 0.36
C ALA A 3 -6.69 34.20 -0.98
N PRO A 4 -6.97 33.04 -1.63
CA PRO A 4 -6.46 32.80 -2.98
C PRO A 4 -7.00 33.84 -3.95
N ASP A 5 -6.20 34.27 -4.91
CA ASP A 5 -6.67 35.11 -5.98
C ASP A 5 -7.64 34.35 -6.94
N PRO A 6 -8.33 34.99 -7.85
CA PRO A 6 -9.28 34.34 -8.75
C PRO A 6 -8.65 33.24 -9.60
N ASP A 7 -7.40 33.42 -10.08
CA ASP A 7 -6.69 32.43 -10.89
C ASP A 7 -6.24 31.22 -10.07
N GLN A 8 -5.83 31.46 -8.83
CA GLN A 8 -5.50 30.38 -7.87
C GLN A 8 -6.75 29.61 -7.46
N SER A 9 -7.88 30.30 -7.26
CA SER A 9 -9.16 29.68 -6.95
C SER A 9 -9.63 28.77 -8.06
N ALA A 10 -9.58 29.24 -9.31
CA ALA A 10 -9.93 28.43 -10.48
C ALA A 10 -9.03 27.17 -10.60
N ALA A 11 -7.71 27.32 -10.42
CA ALA A 11 -6.80 26.20 -10.46
C ALA A 11 -7.02 25.20 -9.30
N LEU A 12 -7.41 25.68 -8.10
CA LEU A 12 -7.77 24.82 -7.00
C LEU A 12 -9.05 24.01 -7.27
N ASP A 13 -10.01 24.61 -7.95
CA ASP A 13 -11.24 23.92 -8.37
C ASP A 13 -10.95 22.86 -9.42
N GLU A 14 -9.99 23.08 -10.33
CA GLU A 14 -9.49 22.04 -11.24
C GLU A 14 -8.87 20.85 -10.47
N VAL A 15 -8.08 21.11 -9.42
CA VAL A 15 -7.53 20.05 -8.56
C VAL A 15 -8.64 19.27 -7.87
N ARG A 16 -9.65 19.95 -7.33
CA ARG A 16 -10.81 19.30 -6.69
C ARG A 16 -11.55 18.40 -7.66
N LEU A 17 -11.84 18.91 -8.87
CA LEU A 17 -12.54 18.14 -9.88
C LEU A 17 -11.73 16.93 -10.37
N ALA A 18 -10.43 17.11 -10.58
CA ALA A 18 -9.54 16.00 -10.93
C ALA A 18 -9.48 14.95 -9.81
N SER A 19 -9.42 15.39 -8.55
CA SER A 19 -9.40 14.48 -7.38
C SER A 19 -10.72 13.72 -7.22
N GLN A 20 -11.86 14.36 -7.47
CA GLN A 20 -13.17 13.70 -7.46
C GLN A 20 -13.24 12.60 -8.53
N ARG A 21 -12.88 12.91 -9.77
CA ARG A 21 -12.83 11.94 -10.87
C ARG A 21 -11.90 10.76 -10.55
N ALA A 22 -10.74 11.05 -9.96
CA ALA A 22 -9.79 10.02 -9.52
C ALA A 22 -10.39 9.12 -8.43
N ALA A 23 -11.12 9.68 -7.47
CA ALA A 23 -11.81 8.93 -6.43
C ALA A 23 -12.93 8.05 -7.02
N ASP A 24 -13.71 8.58 -7.97
CA ASP A 24 -14.75 7.83 -8.67
C ASP A 24 -14.14 6.64 -9.45
N THR A 25 -13.02 6.87 -10.16
CA THR A 25 -12.27 5.81 -10.84
C THR A 25 -11.82 4.72 -9.88
N LEU A 26 -11.21 5.10 -8.74
CA LEU A 26 -10.80 4.13 -7.72
C LEU A 26 -11.99 3.35 -7.16
N THR A 27 -13.12 4.00 -6.92
CA THR A 27 -14.33 3.34 -6.40
C THR A 27 -14.90 2.35 -7.41
N THR A 28 -14.81 2.65 -8.70
CA THR A 28 -15.39 1.84 -9.77
C THR A 28 -14.46 0.70 -10.20
N GLU A 29 -13.16 0.96 -10.31
CA GLU A 29 -12.19 0.03 -10.87
C GLU A 29 -11.50 -0.85 -9.82
N CYS A 30 -11.46 -0.42 -8.55
CA CYS A 30 -10.92 -1.27 -7.49
C CYS A 30 -11.90 -2.37 -7.11
N PRO A 31 -11.43 -3.62 -6.96
CA PRO A 31 -12.26 -4.73 -6.52
C PRO A 31 -12.93 -4.45 -5.17
N GLN A 32 -14.25 -4.62 -5.11
CA GLN A 32 -15.04 -4.37 -3.90
C GLN A 32 -14.93 -5.51 -2.87
N ALA A 33 -14.53 -6.70 -3.32
CA ALA A 33 -14.34 -7.87 -2.48
C ALA A 33 -13.02 -8.56 -2.82
N VAL A 34 -12.39 -9.14 -1.80
CA VAL A 34 -11.20 -9.97 -1.99
C VAL A 34 -11.66 -11.33 -2.51
N PRO A 35 -11.24 -11.76 -3.71
CA PRO A 35 -11.57 -13.08 -4.22
C PRO A 35 -11.04 -14.20 -3.32
N ALA A 36 -11.74 -15.34 -3.27
CA ALA A 36 -11.27 -16.49 -2.49
C ALA A 36 -10.11 -17.25 -3.18
N GLU A 37 -10.06 -17.18 -4.50
CA GLU A 37 -9.02 -17.87 -5.29
C GLU A 37 -7.73 -17.05 -5.34
N PRO A 38 -6.57 -17.60 -4.99
CA PRO A 38 -5.30 -16.85 -4.95
C PRO A 38 -4.88 -16.20 -6.28
N SER A 39 -5.18 -16.84 -7.42
CA SER A 39 -4.91 -16.26 -8.73
C SER A 39 -5.77 -15.02 -8.99
N ALA A 40 -7.05 -15.06 -8.62
CA ALA A 40 -7.95 -13.92 -8.73
C ALA A 40 -7.60 -12.81 -7.72
N GLN A 41 -7.04 -13.14 -6.55
CA GLN A 41 -6.50 -12.16 -5.62
C GLN A 41 -5.35 -11.36 -6.25
N LEU A 42 -4.44 -12.05 -6.93
CA LEU A 42 -3.33 -11.39 -7.62
C LEU A 42 -3.83 -10.45 -8.74
N GLU A 43 -4.81 -10.89 -9.51
CA GLU A 43 -5.44 -10.05 -10.55
C GLU A 43 -6.14 -8.82 -9.93
N ALA A 44 -6.82 -8.99 -8.82
CA ALA A 44 -7.45 -7.90 -8.09
C ALA A 44 -6.42 -6.87 -7.57
N VAL A 45 -5.28 -7.33 -7.09
CA VAL A 45 -4.17 -6.45 -6.67
C VAL A 45 -3.60 -5.69 -7.86
N GLU A 46 -3.38 -6.35 -8.99
CA GLU A 46 -2.89 -5.71 -10.21
C GLU A 46 -3.86 -4.64 -10.72
N GLN A 47 -5.16 -4.93 -10.75
CA GLN A 47 -6.20 -3.96 -11.11
C GLN A 47 -6.19 -2.75 -10.17
N ALA A 48 -6.12 -2.97 -8.85
CA ALA A 48 -6.08 -1.89 -7.88
C ALA A 48 -4.83 -0.99 -8.05
N ILE A 49 -3.67 -1.58 -8.34
CA ILE A 49 -2.44 -0.82 -8.62
C ILE A 49 -2.60 0.00 -9.91
N ASP A 50 -3.13 -0.58 -10.98
CA ASP A 50 -3.31 0.11 -12.26
C ASP A 50 -4.36 1.22 -12.15
N ALA A 51 -5.48 1.01 -11.44
CA ALA A 51 -6.47 2.02 -11.13
C ALA A 51 -5.85 3.19 -10.33
N ALA A 52 -5.07 2.90 -9.30
CA ALA A 52 -4.39 3.92 -8.51
C ALA A 52 -3.39 4.73 -9.35
N ARG A 53 -2.61 4.07 -10.22
CA ARG A 53 -1.68 4.74 -11.14
C ARG A 53 -2.41 5.68 -12.10
N GLY A 54 -3.53 5.24 -12.66
CA GLY A 54 -4.40 6.04 -13.52
C GLY A 54 -4.97 7.26 -12.78
N ALA A 55 -5.52 7.04 -11.60
CA ALA A 55 -6.08 8.09 -10.76
C ALA A 55 -5.04 9.18 -10.40
N PHE A 56 -3.85 8.80 -9.96
CA PHE A 56 -2.78 9.77 -9.65
C PHE A 56 -2.25 10.47 -10.91
N ALA A 57 -2.20 9.79 -12.05
CA ALA A 57 -1.83 10.43 -13.31
C ALA A 57 -2.83 11.50 -13.75
N ALA A 58 -4.12 11.29 -13.50
CA ALA A 58 -5.17 12.24 -13.82
C ALA A 58 -5.13 13.52 -12.94
N VAL A 59 -4.72 13.39 -11.67
CA VAL A 59 -4.63 14.53 -10.74
C VAL A 59 -3.37 15.38 -10.97
N GLN A 60 -2.29 14.79 -11.46
CA GLN A 60 -0.97 15.42 -11.52
C GLN A 60 -0.96 16.75 -12.30
N PRO A 61 -1.54 16.89 -13.51
CA PRO A 61 -1.50 18.15 -14.25
C PRO A 61 -2.19 19.30 -13.52
N ALA A 62 -3.37 19.04 -12.94
CA ALA A 62 -4.11 20.04 -12.17
C ALA A 62 -3.33 20.48 -10.93
N LEU A 63 -2.73 19.53 -10.19
CA LEU A 63 -1.89 19.83 -9.02
C LEU A 63 -0.65 20.65 -9.41
N GLN A 64 0.00 20.34 -10.51
CA GLN A 64 1.15 21.11 -11.03
C GLN A 64 0.73 22.52 -11.41
N GLY A 65 -0.39 22.68 -12.13
CA GLY A 65 -0.94 23.96 -12.53
C GLY A 65 -1.29 24.85 -11.33
N PHE A 66 -1.93 24.28 -10.32
CA PHE A 66 -2.23 24.98 -9.07
C PHE A 66 -0.94 25.40 -8.34
N TYR A 67 0.00 24.46 -8.12
CA TYR A 67 1.24 24.73 -7.39
C TYR A 67 2.11 25.80 -8.09
N ALA A 68 2.09 25.85 -9.41
CA ALA A 68 2.83 26.86 -10.18
C ALA A 68 2.29 28.29 -9.99
N LYS A 69 0.98 28.44 -9.68
CA LYS A 69 0.34 29.73 -9.44
C LYS A 69 0.52 30.28 -8.03
N LEU A 70 1.02 29.46 -7.10
CA LEU A 70 1.29 29.90 -5.72
C LEU A 70 2.57 30.74 -5.67
N ASP A 71 2.56 31.79 -4.87
CA ASP A 71 3.76 32.53 -4.49
C ASP A 71 4.61 31.75 -3.46
N ASP A 72 5.81 32.26 -3.17
CA ASP A 72 6.76 31.54 -2.29
C ASP A 72 6.27 31.47 -0.85
N GLU A 73 5.53 32.47 -0.36
CA GLU A 73 4.96 32.44 0.99
C GLU A 73 3.82 31.42 1.09
N GLN A 74 2.97 31.35 0.09
CA GLN A 74 1.88 30.36 -0.01
C GLN A 74 2.45 28.92 -0.10
N LYS A 75 3.48 28.72 -0.91
CA LYS A 75 4.20 27.44 -1.00
C LYS A 75 4.77 27.04 0.35
N ALA A 76 5.45 27.96 1.04
CA ALA A 76 6.02 27.71 2.36
C ALA A 76 4.95 27.37 3.42
N ARG A 77 3.79 28.00 3.38
CA ARG A 77 2.65 27.69 4.25
C ARG A 77 2.09 26.31 3.96
N LEU A 78 1.84 26.00 2.69
CA LEU A 78 1.34 24.70 2.26
C LEU A 78 2.25 23.56 2.75
N LEU A 79 3.57 23.74 2.63
CA LEU A 79 4.55 22.75 3.11
C LEU A 79 4.51 22.59 4.64
N ARG A 80 4.38 23.68 5.40
CA ARG A 80 4.22 23.61 6.86
C ARG A 80 2.97 22.86 7.27
N ASP A 81 1.84 23.18 6.64
CA ASP A 81 0.54 22.55 6.95
C ASP A 81 0.53 21.06 6.60
N MET A 82 1.28 20.65 5.57
CA MET A 82 1.47 19.25 5.21
C MET A 82 2.42 18.51 6.16
N GLY A 83 3.46 19.18 6.68
CA GLY A 83 4.42 18.62 7.63
C GLY A 83 3.83 18.47 9.04
N THR A 84 2.85 19.31 9.41
CA THR A 84 2.19 19.25 10.74
C THR A 84 1.06 18.22 10.81
N ARG A 85 0.68 17.59 9.68
CA ARG A 85 -0.25 16.46 9.63
C ARG A 85 0.47 15.11 9.76
N GLU A 86 1.47 15.00 10.62
CA GLU A 86 1.76 13.69 11.19
C GLU A 86 0.52 13.22 11.95
N PRO A 87 0.18 11.91 11.89
CA PRO A 87 -0.89 11.38 12.72
C PRO A 87 -0.57 11.81 14.15
N GLN A 88 -1.33 12.75 14.71
CA GLN A 88 -1.27 13.00 16.13
C GLN A 88 -1.57 11.65 16.78
N GLU A 89 -0.54 11.01 17.30
CA GLU A 89 -0.71 10.05 18.38
C GLU A 89 -1.58 10.77 19.40
N GLN A 90 -2.84 10.40 19.44
CA GLN A 90 -3.72 10.81 20.52
C GLN A 90 -3.11 10.21 21.78
N THR A 91 -2.20 10.97 22.39
CA THR A 91 -1.75 10.71 23.75
C THR A 91 -3.01 10.76 24.61
N PRO A 92 -3.44 9.64 25.21
CA PRO A 92 -4.57 9.68 26.10
C PRO A 92 -4.17 10.60 27.24
N ARG A 93 -4.91 11.71 27.37
CA ARG A 93 -4.82 12.65 28.48
C ARG A 93 -4.87 11.82 29.76
N ARG A 94 -3.75 11.74 30.46
CA ARG A 94 -3.63 11.11 31.78
C ARG A 94 -4.59 11.82 32.74
N GLU A 95 -5.79 11.34 32.85
CA GLU A 95 -6.56 11.51 34.06
C GLU A 95 -6.03 10.52 35.10
N ARG A 96 -5.30 11.09 36.05
CA ARG A 96 -4.97 10.42 37.32
C ARG A 96 -6.28 10.12 38.04
N ARG A 97 -6.69 8.86 38.08
CA ARG A 97 -7.41 8.34 39.21
C ARG A 97 -6.88 6.94 39.54
N ARG A 98 -6.33 6.88 40.77
CA ARG A 98 -6.11 5.64 41.50
C ARG A 98 -7.47 4.96 41.62
N ASP A 99 -7.54 3.68 41.32
CA ASP A 99 -8.11 2.73 42.27
C ASP A 99 -7.76 1.29 41.84
N TYR A 100 -7.55 0.52 42.81
CA TYR A 100 -6.97 -0.80 42.96
C TYR A 100 -7.90 -1.92 42.47
N ALA A 101 -7.29 -3.01 42.07
CA ALA A 101 -7.78 -4.40 42.06
C ALA A 101 -8.59 -4.88 40.84
N GLY A 102 -7.99 -5.84 40.15
CA GLY A 102 -8.71 -7.01 39.58
C GLY A 102 -9.13 -6.91 38.13
N ASP A 103 -8.34 -7.35 37.20
CA ASP A 103 -8.78 -8.47 36.39
C ASP A 103 -7.71 -8.89 35.33
N TYR A 104 -7.14 -10.04 35.52
CA TYR A 104 -6.12 -10.64 34.65
C TYR A 104 -6.72 -11.30 33.38
N ARG A 105 -8.01 -11.11 33.10
CA ARG A 105 -8.73 -11.77 31.99
C ARG A 105 -9.01 -10.93 30.75
N SER A 106 -8.76 -9.62 30.78
CA SER A 106 -9.11 -8.76 29.63
C SER A 106 -7.96 -8.47 28.67
N ARG A 107 -6.76 -9.03 28.86
CA ARG A 107 -5.60 -8.69 28.03
C ARG A 107 -5.48 -9.48 26.71
N ARG A 108 -6.27 -10.51 26.49
CA ARG A 108 -6.25 -11.26 25.21
C ARG A 108 -7.23 -10.76 24.14
N GLY A 109 -8.12 -9.83 24.45
CA GLY A 109 -9.07 -9.26 23.51
C GLY A 109 -8.63 -7.92 22.86
N ALA A 110 -7.69 -7.21 23.48
CA ALA A 110 -7.31 -5.85 23.05
C ALA A 110 -6.10 -5.80 22.09
N GLU A 111 -5.45 -6.93 21.79
CA GLU A 111 -4.34 -6.98 20.82
C GLU A 111 -4.80 -7.21 19.39
N GLY A 112 -6.06 -7.55 19.15
CA GLY A 112 -6.65 -7.78 17.83
C GLY A 112 -7.15 -6.52 17.11
N GLU A 113 -7.21 -5.37 17.79
CA GLU A 113 -7.75 -4.12 17.27
C GLU A 113 -6.70 -3.02 17.14
N ARG A 114 -5.43 -3.39 17.13
CA ARG A 114 -4.37 -2.48 16.72
C ARG A 114 -4.54 -2.20 15.24
N SER A 115 -5.31 -1.14 15.02
CA SER A 115 -5.18 -0.26 13.87
C SER A 115 -4.76 -1.00 12.58
N ARG A 116 -5.75 -1.49 11.83
CA ARG A 116 -5.64 -1.54 10.38
C ARG A 116 -5.63 -0.09 9.89
N ALA A 117 -4.59 0.66 10.26
CA ALA A 117 -4.24 1.86 9.56
C ALA A 117 -4.06 1.42 8.11
N ALA A 118 -4.88 1.96 7.23
CA ALA A 118 -4.71 1.75 5.80
C ALA A 118 -3.23 1.98 5.50
N PRO A 119 -2.56 1.05 4.78
CA PRO A 119 -1.14 1.18 4.51
C PRO A 119 -0.93 2.56 3.90
N THR A 120 -0.13 3.39 4.58
CA THR A 120 0.25 4.66 4.00
C THR A 120 0.96 4.32 2.70
N TRP A 121 0.46 4.84 1.58
CA TRP A 121 1.04 4.59 0.25
C TRP A 121 2.54 4.84 0.22
N GLY A 122 3.06 5.67 1.14
CA GLY A 122 4.47 5.91 1.35
C GLY A 122 5.27 4.67 1.75
N MET A 123 4.66 3.73 2.49
CA MET A 123 5.33 2.51 2.99
C MET A 123 5.06 1.26 2.14
N ILE A 124 4.35 1.38 1.01
CA ILE A 124 3.92 0.22 0.22
C ILE A 124 5.10 -0.63 -0.27
N CYS A 125 6.20 -0.01 -0.67
CA CYS A 125 7.40 -0.73 -1.10
C CYS A 125 8.05 -1.51 0.04
N GLU A 126 8.15 -0.91 1.21
CA GLU A 126 8.75 -1.53 2.39
C GLU A 126 7.92 -2.73 2.84
N HIS A 127 6.61 -2.55 2.95
CA HIS A 127 5.70 -3.64 3.32
C HIS A 127 5.78 -4.80 2.32
N LEU A 128 5.76 -4.50 1.02
CA LEU A 128 5.85 -5.54 0.00
C LEU A 128 7.23 -6.20 -0.01
N THR A 129 8.32 -5.43 0.17
CA THR A 129 9.67 -5.99 0.28
C THR A 129 9.79 -6.97 1.45
N VAL A 130 9.24 -6.60 2.62
CA VAL A 130 9.21 -7.48 3.80
C VAL A 130 8.36 -8.74 3.51
N ALA A 131 7.19 -8.59 2.91
CA ALA A 131 6.33 -9.71 2.56
C ALA A 131 7.00 -10.68 1.56
N LEU A 132 7.68 -10.14 0.54
CA LEU A 132 8.40 -10.95 -0.46
C LEU A 132 9.60 -11.71 0.11
N ARG A 133 10.23 -11.21 1.18
CA ARG A 133 11.34 -11.88 1.87
C ARG A 133 10.86 -12.84 2.97
N GLY A 134 9.69 -12.63 3.50
CA GLY A 134 9.16 -13.29 4.70
C GLY A 134 8.42 -14.60 4.44
N TRP A 135 8.76 -15.38 3.42
CA TRP A 135 8.09 -16.65 3.16
C TRP A 135 8.22 -17.61 4.35
N PRO A 136 7.12 -18.13 4.92
CA PRO A 136 7.14 -19.11 6.03
C PRO A 136 7.45 -20.52 5.50
N ILE A 137 8.70 -20.75 5.05
CA ILE A 137 9.10 -21.95 4.31
C ILE A 137 8.77 -23.22 5.10
N ARG A 138 9.11 -23.26 6.40
CA ARG A 138 8.87 -24.44 7.25
C ARG A 138 7.39 -24.72 7.42
N GLU A 139 6.60 -23.69 7.64
CA GLU A 139 5.14 -23.79 7.80
C GLU A 139 4.48 -24.28 6.53
N VAL A 140 4.92 -23.79 5.36
CA VAL A 140 4.44 -24.25 4.06
C VAL A 140 4.77 -25.73 3.85
N GLU A 141 6.02 -26.14 4.07
CA GLU A 141 6.42 -27.54 3.90
C GLU A 141 5.66 -28.50 4.82
N GLN A 142 5.47 -28.13 6.07
CA GLN A 142 4.78 -28.95 7.06
C GLN A 142 3.27 -29.01 6.85
N SER A 143 2.64 -27.87 6.59
CA SER A 143 1.18 -27.75 6.52
C SER A 143 0.63 -28.18 5.15
N VAL A 144 1.31 -27.83 4.07
CA VAL A 144 0.85 -28.10 2.71
C VAL A 144 1.25 -29.52 2.25
N ARG A 145 2.30 -30.12 2.85
CA ARG A 145 2.80 -31.45 2.51
C ARG A 145 3.15 -31.58 1.03
N LEU A 146 4.08 -30.74 0.58
CA LEU A 146 4.48 -30.67 -0.82
C LEU A 146 5.14 -31.95 -1.30
N SER A 147 4.80 -32.43 -2.50
CA SER A 147 5.57 -33.42 -3.25
C SER A 147 6.93 -32.85 -3.67
N GLU A 148 7.83 -33.69 -4.16
CA GLU A 148 9.15 -33.23 -4.64
C GLU A 148 9.04 -32.19 -5.76
N THR A 149 8.19 -32.44 -6.75
CA THR A 149 7.95 -31.50 -7.86
C THR A 149 7.36 -30.16 -7.37
N GLN A 150 6.41 -30.22 -6.42
CA GLN A 150 5.80 -29.03 -5.85
C GLN A 150 6.82 -28.24 -5.01
N ARG A 151 7.73 -28.92 -4.32
CA ARG A 151 8.81 -28.31 -3.55
C ARG A 151 9.77 -27.53 -4.48
N ILE A 152 10.13 -28.09 -5.61
CA ILE A 152 10.95 -27.39 -6.60
C ILE A 152 10.24 -26.11 -7.05
N ALA A 153 8.95 -26.19 -7.44
CA ALA A 153 8.18 -25.01 -7.83
C ALA A 153 8.07 -23.96 -6.72
N PHE A 154 7.95 -24.40 -5.47
CA PHE A 154 7.94 -23.51 -4.32
C PHE A 154 9.29 -22.78 -4.12
N PHE A 155 10.41 -23.49 -4.22
CA PHE A 155 11.73 -22.87 -4.13
C PHE A 155 12.03 -21.91 -5.29
N GLU A 156 11.53 -22.17 -6.49
CA GLU A 156 11.58 -21.23 -7.59
C GLU A 156 10.80 -19.94 -7.26
N LEU A 157 9.61 -20.07 -6.67
CA LEU A 157 8.81 -18.94 -6.22
C LEU A 157 9.55 -18.13 -5.15
N VAL A 158 10.09 -18.78 -4.11
CA VAL A 158 10.85 -18.12 -3.05
C VAL A 158 12.08 -17.39 -3.63
N THR A 159 12.83 -18.03 -4.50
CA THR A 159 14.00 -17.43 -5.15
C THR A 159 13.63 -16.21 -5.99
N THR A 160 12.55 -16.30 -6.76
CA THR A 160 12.03 -15.18 -7.55
C THR A 160 11.55 -14.05 -6.64
N SER A 161 10.87 -14.37 -5.54
CA SER A 161 10.41 -13.38 -4.55
C SER A 161 11.57 -12.60 -3.93
N LEU A 162 12.65 -13.28 -3.55
CA LEU A 162 13.84 -12.63 -3.00
C LEU A 162 14.49 -11.67 -4.01
N LYS A 163 14.69 -12.10 -5.26
CA LYS A 163 15.21 -11.24 -6.32
C LYS A 163 14.30 -10.04 -6.58
N THR A 164 12.99 -10.27 -6.61
CA THR A 164 11.98 -9.23 -6.81
C THR A 164 11.99 -8.23 -5.63
N ALA A 165 12.16 -8.70 -4.40
CA ALA A 165 12.30 -7.85 -3.23
C ALA A 165 13.52 -6.92 -3.30
N ASP A 166 14.66 -7.44 -3.77
CA ASP A 166 15.89 -6.65 -3.93
C ASP A 166 15.74 -5.59 -5.04
N THR A 167 15.12 -5.96 -6.17
CA THR A 167 14.81 -5.03 -7.26
C THR A 167 13.83 -3.95 -6.81
N LEU A 168 12.77 -4.33 -6.08
CA LEU A 168 11.79 -3.39 -5.54
C LEU A 168 12.45 -2.41 -4.57
N ALA A 169 13.27 -2.90 -3.64
CA ALA A 169 13.97 -2.05 -2.68
C ALA A 169 14.90 -1.05 -3.37
N SER A 170 15.55 -1.45 -4.47
CA SER A 170 16.45 -0.58 -5.24
C SER A 170 15.71 0.47 -6.08
N ASN A 171 14.53 0.14 -6.59
CA ASN A 171 13.76 1.00 -7.50
C ASN A 171 12.74 1.89 -6.75
N CYS A 172 12.52 1.65 -5.47
CA CYS A 172 11.59 2.45 -4.69
C CYS A 172 12.24 3.76 -4.24
N PRO A 173 11.69 4.92 -4.61
CA PRO A 173 12.27 6.18 -4.22
C PRO A 173 12.25 6.35 -2.71
N ALA A 174 13.34 6.90 -2.15
CA ALA A 174 13.37 7.32 -0.76
C ALA A 174 12.34 8.43 -0.52
N GLU A 175 11.81 8.50 0.70
CA GLU A 175 10.84 9.53 1.07
C GLU A 175 11.55 10.86 1.36
N THR A 176 11.90 11.58 0.28
CA THR A 176 12.63 12.87 0.36
C THR A 176 11.81 14.04 -0.17
N ALA A 177 10.62 13.79 -0.68
CA ALA A 177 9.85 14.80 -1.38
C ALA A 177 9.22 15.81 -0.43
N LEU A 178 9.64 17.08 -0.55
CA LEU A 178 9.15 18.18 0.25
C LEU A 178 7.86 18.82 -0.33
N THR A 179 7.67 18.78 -1.65
CA THR A 179 6.53 19.45 -2.30
C THR A 179 5.40 18.48 -2.63
N PRO A 180 4.11 18.95 -2.66
CA PRO A 180 2.97 18.10 -3.02
C PRO A 180 3.12 17.44 -4.39
N VAL A 181 3.64 18.18 -5.36
CA VAL A 181 3.88 17.69 -6.72
C VAL A 181 4.91 16.56 -6.74
N ARG A 182 6.02 16.74 -6.02
CA ARG A 182 7.03 15.69 -5.91
C ARG A 182 6.54 14.47 -5.14
N ARG A 183 5.78 14.68 -4.06
CA ARG A 183 5.16 13.56 -3.31
C ARG A 183 4.27 12.70 -4.21
N LEU A 184 3.47 13.36 -5.06
CA LEU A 184 2.62 12.64 -6.01
C LEU A 184 3.45 11.89 -7.08
N ASP A 185 4.53 12.50 -7.57
CA ASP A 185 5.45 11.86 -8.53
C ASP A 185 6.16 10.64 -7.92
N ASP A 186 6.66 10.77 -6.69
CA ASP A 186 7.30 9.66 -5.96
C ASP A 186 6.31 8.52 -5.68
N LEU A 187 5.06 8.85 -5.33
CA LEU A 187 4.01 7.86 -5.15
C LEU A 187 3.73 7.08 -6.45
N ARG A 188 3.67 7.77 -7.59
CA ARG A 188 3.51 7.14 -8.90
C ARG A 188 4.68 6.21 -9.24
N LYS A 189 5.91 6.63 -8.94
CA LYS A 189 7.11 5.79 -9.12
C LYS A 189 7.07 4.55 -8.23
N ARG A 190 6.65 4.68 -6.97
CA ARG A 190 6.47 3.55 -6.05
C ARG A 190 5.44 2.56 -6.57
N LEU A 191 4.29 3.05 -7.04
CA LEU A 191 3.27 2.18 -7.63
C LEU A 191 3.76 1.49 -8.93
N ALA A 192 4.58 2.17 -9.73
CA ALA A 192 5.20 1.53 -10.89
C ALA A 192 6.15 0.40 -10.47
N ALA A 193 7.02 0.64 -9.47
CA ALA A 193 7.92 -0.39 -8.95
C ALA A 193 7.16 -1.59 -8.35
N VAL A 194 6.07 -1.34 -7.61
CA VAL A 194 5.19 -2.39 -7.09
C VAL A 194 4.51 -3.18 -8.22
N ARG A 195 4.08 -2.49 -9.28
CA ARG A 195 3.48 -3.15 -10.45
C ARG A 195 4.49 -4.05 -11.18
N GLU A 196 5.72 -3.61 -11.33
CA GLU A 196 6.80 -4.42 -11.90
C GLU A 196 7.10 -5.64 -11.03
N ALA A 197 7.11 -5.49 -9.71
CA ALA A 197 7.31 -6.59 -8.77
C ALA A 197 6.19 -7.65 -8.88
N THR A 198 4.93 -7.24 -8.98
CA THR A 198 3.79 -8.17 -9.19
C THR A 198 3.89 -8.92 -10.51
N VAL A 199 4.26 -8.24 -11.59
CA VAL A 199 4.47 -8.87 -12.90
C VAL A 199 5.61 -9.90 -12.85
N ALA A 200 6.70 -9.58 -12.17
CA ALA A 200 7.86 -10.46 -12.08
C ALA A 200 7.58 -11.76 -11.29
N ILE A 201 6.79 -11.68 -10.22
CA ILE A 201 6.49 -12.86 -9.39
C ILE A 201 5.35 -13.72 -9.94
N ARG A 202 4.43 -13.13 -10.69
CA ARG A 202 3.20 -13.77 -11.18
C ARG A 202 3.43 -15.15 -11.85
N PRO A 203 4.37 -15.34 -12.79
CA PRO A 203 4.52 -16.62 -13.48
C PRO A 203 4.91 -17.77 -12.53
N THR A 204 5.83 -17.50 -11.58
CA THR A 204 6.27 -18.52 -10.63
C THR A 204 5.21 -18.81 -9.58
N LEU A 205 4.46 -17.80 -9.14
CA LEU A 205 3.34 -17.96 -8.21
C LEU A 205 2.23 -18.80 -8.85
N LEU A 206 1.81 -18.49 -10.07
CA LEU A 206 0.77 -19.24 -10.77
C LEU A 206 1.20 -20.68 -11.06
N ARG A 207 2.48 -20.91 -11.40
CA ARG A 207 3.02 -22.27 -11.60
C ARG A 207 2.95 -23.07 -10.30
N PHE A 208 3.38 -22.49 -9.17
CA PHE A 208 3.31 -23.15 -7.88
C PHE A 208 1.85 -23.44 -7.48
N LEU A 209 0.96 -22.46 -7.54
CA LEU A 209 -0.46 -22.65 -7.24
C LEU A 209 -1.14 -23.67 -8.16
N GLY A 210 -0.78 -23.69 -9.44
CA GLY A 210 -1.28 -24.67 -10.41
C GLY A 210 -0.83 -26.11 -10.15
N ALA A 211 0.31 -26.29 -9.46
CA ALA A 211 0.81 -27.59 -9.07
C ALA A 211 0.14 -28.14 -7.80
N LEU A 212 -0.55 -27.32 -7.02
CA LEU A 212 -1.23 -27.70 -5.78
C LEU A 212 -2.60 -28.32 -6.07
N ASP A 213 -2.96 -29.36 -5.33
CA ASP A 213 -4.34 -29.84 -5.27
C ASP A 213 -5.25 -28.89 -4.46
N GLN A 214 -6.57 -29.15 -4.48
CA GLN A 214 -7.54 -28.27 -3.81
C GLN A 214 -7.35 -28.21 -2.29
N GLN A 215 -7.00 -29.33 -1.65
CA GLN A 215 -6.75 -29.34 -0.20
C GLN A 215 -5.47 -28.60 0.17
N GLN A 216 -4.45 -28.73 -0.66
CA GLN A 216 -3.19 -28.01 -0.51
C GLN A 216 -3.39 -26.48 -0.67
N LYS A 217 -4.18 -26.04 -1.66
CA LYS A 217 -4.54 -24.63 -1.84
C LYS A 217 -5.24 -24.05 -0.61
N VAL A 218 -6.20 -24.76 -0.05
CA VAL A 218 -6.89 -24.34 1.19
C VAL A 218 -5.91 -24.22 2.36
N ARG A 219 -5.01 -25.17 2.53
CA ARG A 219 -3.99 -25.13 3.59
C ARG A 219 -2.99 -24.00 3.38
N PHE A 220 -2.59 -23.76 2.14
CA PHE A 220 -1.68 -22.66 1.80
C PHE A 220 -2.33 -21.30 2.07
N ALA A 221 -3.59 -21.10 1.66
CA ALA A 221 -4.33 -19.87 1.94
C ALA A 221 -4.55 -19.61 3.45
N GLY A 222 -4.55 -20.65 4.28
CA GLY A 222 -4.66 -20.51 5.74
C GLY A 222 -3.36 -20.13 6.45
N LEU A 223 -2.23 -20.00 5.74
CA LEU A 223 -0.93 -19.57 6.28
C LEU A 223 -0.68 -18.05 6.10
N SER A 224 -1.55 -17.35 5.38
CA SER A 224 -1.45 -15.91 5.04
C SER A 224 -2.18 -15.01 6.04
#